data_99f1045d88b4ab1e99481dc71d5e17cf
#
_entry.id   99f1045d88b4ab1e99481dc71d5e17cf
#
_cell.length_a   1.000
_cell.length_b   1.000
_cell.length_c   1.000
_cell.angle_alpha   90.00
_cell.angle_beta   90.00
_cell.angle_gamma   90.00
#
_symmetry.space_group_name_H-M   'P 1'
#
loop_
_entity.id
_entity.type
_entity.pdbx_description
1 polymer ?
#
loop_
_entity_poly.entity_id
_entity_poly.type
_entity_poly.pdbx_seq_one_letter_code
_entity_poly.pdbx_strand_id
1 'polypeptide(L)'
;MAKGMMASTEARTQTQQRPVTRELASFASKLRYEEVQPEVRKRVLLLTLDQIGAALVASTLDYITRVREYALEESPDGLSTVIGSQRKLRPEWAALSNATAGHGVETDDYHNIALAHPGCVPVPSVLAVAEQIDARGHETIVALALGFETIIRFGLCVMPSMIKDRGFHETCVMGVFGSAVGAGRLLGLDPETLASALGLAASHASGTTEYAESGGEVKRLHAGLAAMGGLRSLSLARRGFRGPPTILEGRRGVFQAFSDEYRVDAMVEDLGNRWDFLTTAIKPYCCCGLIHAHIDALRALMAEEGLRPDDVLEIIVGTDPLSLVHVNRIGARPADMNSAQFSSHFSLAMTLVMGGNDFAHYVAAQSAGFSDPAVVRIAEKIRLELDPEAEAAFPEHFLARVRVKRRDGSTIERTRYATGTPDAPLTEAEIRGKYRRMAGGIVGDATANAIERAIDALADDAPARDVLRPLSAGARRS
;
A
#
# COMPACT_ATOMS: atom_id res chain seq x y z
N MET A 1 -36.57 37.57 -18.49
CA MET A 1 -36.88 36.15 -18.29
C MET A 1 -35.92 35.58 -17.23
N ALA A 2 -36.23 35.74 -15.97
CA ALA A 2 -35.44 35.23 -14.83
C ALA A 2 -36.38 35.02 -13.63
N LYS A 3 -37.37 34.14 -13.82
CA LYS A 3 -38.24 33.65 -12.76
C LYS A 3 -38.70 32.24 -13.18
N GLY A 4 -38.05 31.21 -12.67
CA GLY A 4 -38.50 29.82 -12.95
C GLY A 4 -37.49 28.74 -12.64
N MET A 5 -36.62 28.91 -11.63
CA MET A 5 -35.71 27.84 -11.22
C MET A 5 -35.46 27.86 -9.69
N MET A 6 -36.53 28.02 -8.94
CA MET A 6 -36.56 27.84 -7.52
C MET A 6 -37.85 27.15 -7.12
N ALA A 7 -37.97 25.85 -7.39
CA ALA A 7 -39.01 25.04 -6.78
C ALA A 7 -38.58 23.56 -6.91
N SER A 8 -38.23 23.02 -5.81
CA SER A 8 -38.23 21.67 -5.25
C SER A 8 -36.88 21.27 -4.60
N THR A 9 -36.47 22.08 -3.64
CA THR A 9 -35.63 21.51 -2.56
C THR A 9 -36.61 20.86 -1.59
N GLU A 10 -37.04 19.65 -1.88
CA GLU A 10 -37.65 18.81 -0.85
C GLU A 10 -36.65 18.76 0.31
N ALA A 11 -37.11 19.19 1.46
CA ALA A 11 -36.43 19.03 2.72
C ALA A 11 -36.24 17.51 2.96
N ARG A 12 -35.09 16.99 2.49
CA ARG A 12 -34.62 15.69 3.01
C ARG A 12 -34.48 15.89 4.50
N THR A 13 -35.37 15.26 5.24
CA THR A 13 -35.32 15.11 6.69
C THR A 13 -33.86 14.84 7.03
N GLN A 14 -33.25 15.73 7.79
CA GLN A 14 -31.91 15.54 8.37
C GLN A 14 -32.08 14.39 9.38
N THR A 15 -32.01 13.16 8.90
CA THR A 15 -31.60 12.06 9.75
C THR A 15 -30.24 12.47 10.27
N GLN A 16 -30.13 12.65 11.57
CA GLN A 16 -28.90 13.07 12.24
C GLN A 16 -27.84 12.05 11.85
N GLN A 17 -26.95 12.41 10.93
CA GLN A 17 -25.91 11.50 10.46
C GLN A 17 -25.04 11.15 11.66
N ARG A 18 -24.69 9.88 11.80
CA ARG A 18 -23.79 9.38 12.85
C ARG A 18 -22.50 10.19 12.86
N PRO A 19 -22.02 10.72 13.99
CA PRO A 19 -20.86 11.62 14.06
C PRO A 19 -19.54 10.83 13.98
N VAL A 20 -19.30 10.12 12.85
CA VAL A 20 -18.19 9.17 12.68
C VAL A 20 -16.81 9.82 12.84
N THR A 21 -16.65 11.09 12.47
CA THR A 21 -15.39 11.83 12.71
C THR A 21 -15.03 11.87 14.19
N ARG A 22 -16.00 12.19 15.06
CA ARG A 22 -15.79 12.26 16.51
C ARG A 22 -15.69 10.88 17.15
N GLU A 23 -16.48 9.90 16.67
CA GLU A 23 -16.42 8.52 17.18
C GLU A 23 -15.04 7.93 16.92
N LEU A 24 -14.51 8.06 15.69
CA LEU A 24 -13.17 7.62 15.34
C LEU A 24 -12.10 8.31 16.19
N ALA A 25 -12.15 9.64 16.30
CA ALA A 25 -11.20 10.42 17.09
C ALA A 25 -11.23 10.04 18.58
N SER A 26 -12.44 9.83 19.14
CA SER A 26 -12.61 9.40 20.54
C SER A 26 -12.09 8.00 20.80
N PHE A 27 -12.34 7.06 19.88
CA PHE A 27 -11.81 5.70 19.97
C PHE A 27 -10.29 5.70 19.89
N ALA A 28 -9.74 6.34 18.85
CA ALA A 28 -8.30 6.35 18.59
C ALA A 28 -7.50 6.99 19.75
N SER A 29 -8.00 8.09 20.32
CA SER A 29 -7.33 8.78 21.44
C SER A 29 -7.27 7.97 22.74
N LYS A 30 -8.17 6.98 22.92
CA LYS A 30 -8.33 6.24 24.17
C LYS A 30 -7.83 4.81 24.13
N LEU A 31 -7.65 4.24 22.94
CA LEU A 31 -7.26 2.84 22.77
C LEU A 31 -5.92 2.57 23.46
N ARG A 32 -5.88 1.55 24.32
CA ARG A 32 -4.67 1.13 25.04
C ARG A 32 -4.11 -0.15 24.45
N TYR A 33 -2.81 -0.39 24.65
CA TYR A 33 -2.12 -1.57 24.14
C TYR A 33 -2.77 -2.88 24.59
N GLU A 34 -3.21 -2.97 25.85
CA GLU A 34 -3.84 -4.16 26.42
C GLU A 34 -5.17 -4.52 25.76
N GLU A 35 -5.83 -3.54 25.15
CA GLU A 35 -7.11 -3.70 24.46
C GLU A 35 -6.93 -4.15 22.98
N VAL A 36 -5.71 -4.09 22.45
CA VAL A 36 -5.38 -4.60 21.12
C VAL A 36 -5.08 -6.10 21.19
N GLN A 37 -5.78 -6.92 20.44
CA GLN A 37 -5.64 -8.38 20.47
C GLN A 37 -4.24 -8.83 20.01
N PRO A 38 -3.71 -9.96 20.53
CA PRO A 38 -2.36 -10.43 20.21
C PRO A 38 -2.11 -10.65 18.70
N GLU A 39 -3.11 -11.15 17.98
CA GLU A 39 -3.04 -11.33 16.52
C GLU A 39 -2.94 -10.01 15.77
N VAL A 40 -3.63 -8.97 16.24
CA VAL A 40 -3.55 -7.61 15.69
C VAL A 40 -2.14 -7.05 15.86
N ARG A 41 -1.60 -7.14 17.10
CA ARG A 41 -0.22 -6.69 17.40
C ARG A 41 0.80 -7.41 16.51
N LYS A 42 0.67 -8.74 16.39
CA LYS A 42 1.54 -9.54 15.53
C LYS A 42 1.44 -9.12 14.06
N ARG A 43 0.22 -8.90 13.56
CA ARG A 43 0.01 -8.47 12.17
C ARG A 43 0.63 -7.12 11.89
N VAL A 44 0.51 -6.16 12.81
CA VAL A 44 1.16 -4.84 12.73
C VAL A 44 2.66 -4.97 12.54
N LEU A 45 3.33 -5.82 13.34
CA LEU A 45 4.78 -6.01 13.26
C LEU A 45 5.20 -6.59 11.91
N LEU A 46 4.46 -7.59 11.39
CA LEU A 46 4.75 -8.22 10.10
C LEU A 46 4.53 -7.26 8.92
N LEU A 47 3.45 -6.47 8.93
CA LEU A 47 3.19 -5.44 7.92
C LEU A 47 4.24 -4.31 7.99
N THR A 48 4.67 -3.92 9.19
CA THR A 48 5.73 -2.93 9.38
C THR A 48 7.06 -3.44 8.83
N LEU A 49 7.39 -4.70 9.08
CA LEU A 49 8.59 -5.35 8.56
C LEU A 49 8.59 -5.38 7.03
N ASP A 50 7.48 -5.80 6.43
CA ASP A 50 7.30 -5.85 4.98
C ASP A 50 7.45 -4.45 4.35
N GLN A 51 6.80 -3.46 4.94
CA GLN A 51 6.83 -2.08 4.48
C GLN A 51 8.23 -1.45 4.53
N ILE A 52 9.01 -1.71 5.59
CA ILE A 52 10.40 -1.26 5.68
C ILE A 52 11.25 -1.94 4.60
N GLY A 53 11.04 -3.23 4.35
CA GLY A 53 11.70 -3.93 3.25
C GLY A 53 11.43 -3.31 1.89
N ALA A 54 10.16 -2.98 1.61
CA ALA A 54 9.76 -2.30 0.38
C ALA A 54 10.42 -0.92 0.24
N ALA A 55 10.45 -0.14 1.32
CA ALA A 55 11.08 1.18 1.32
C ALA A 55 12.60 1.10 1.10
N LEU A 56 13.28 0.12 1.69
CA LEU A 56 14.71 -0.10 1.50
C LEU A 56 15.04 -0.41 0.03
N VAL A 57 14.34 -1.34 -0.57
CA VAL A 57 14.56 -1.70 -1.99
C VAL A 57 14.34 -0.48 -2.89
N ALA A 58 13.22 0.22 -2.72
CA ALA A 58 12.89 1.36 -3.56
C ALA A 58 13.84 2.55 -3.35
N SER A 59 14.49 2.66 -2.20
CA SER A 59 15.40 3.77 -1.89
C SER A 59 16.61 3.89 -2.85
N THR A 60 16.85 2.86 -3.65
CA THR A 60 17.91 2.82 -4.67
C THR A 60 17.49 3.39 -6.03
N LEU A 61 16.21 3.68 -6.23
CA LEU A 61 15.67 4.15 -7.50
C LEU A 61 15.83 5.66 -7.68
N ASP A 62 16.10 6.09 -8.91
CA ASP A 62 16.38 7.49 -9.24
C ASP A 62 15.23 8.42 -8.85
N TYR A 63 13.99 8.06 -9.15
CA TYR A 63 12.83 8.89 -8.80
C TYR A 63 12.59 9.00 -7.29
N ILE A 64 12.95 7.98 -6.51
CA ILE A 64 12.93 8.03 -5.04
C ILE A 64 14.08 8.90 -4.54
N THR A 65 15.27 8.81 -5.16
CA THR A 65 16.42 9.65 -4.84
C THR A 65 16.08 11.12 -5.05
N ARG A 66 15.43 11.50 -6.14
CA ARG A 66 14.98 12.88 -6.37
C ARG A 66 14.05 13.41 -5.29
N VAL A 67 13.10 12.61 -4.81
CA VAL A 67 12.19 13.01 -3.71
C VAL A 67 12.95 13.11 -2.39
N ARG A 68 13.89 12.21 -2.14
CA ARG A 68 14.77 12.26 -0.96
C ARG A 68 15.65 13.52 -0.96
N GLU A 69 16.28 13.84 -2.07
CA GLU A 69 17.10 15.06 -2.23
C GLU A 69 16.25 16.31 -2.01
N TYR A 70 15.07 16.40 -2.63
CA TYR A 70 14.12 17.48 -2.38
C TYR A 70 13.81 17.62 -0.88
N ALA A 71 13.50 16.52 -0.18
CA ALA A 71 13.22 16.56 1.24
C ALA A 71 14.44 17.01 2.08
N LEU A 72 15.64 16.60 1.67
CA LEU A 72 16.90 17.00 2.32
C LEU A 72 17.23 18.48 2.11
N GLU A 73 16.90 19.06 0.97
CA GLU A 73 17.10 20.48 0.66
C GLU A 73 16.12 21.37 1.43
N GLU A 74 14.85 21.00 1.46
CA GLU A 74 13.78 21.82 2.02
C GLU A 74 13.62 21.72 3.54
N SER A 75 14.05 20.60 4.14
CA SER A 75 13.83 20.37 5.57
C SER A 75 14.96 20.90 6.44
N PRO A 76 14.63 21.58 7.54
CA PRO A 76 15.57 21.71 8.66
C PRO A 76 15.97 20.33 9.22
N ASP A 77 17.09 20.28 9.93
CA ASP A 77 17.50 19.09 10.68
C ASP A 77 16.46 18.70 11.73
N GLY A 78 16.36 17.41 11.99
CA GLY A 78 15.42 16.81 12.92
C GLY A 78 15.96 15.52 13.54
N LEU A 79 15.07 14.69 14.08
CA LEU A 79 15.44 13.44 14.72
C LEU A 79 14.94 12.21 13.94
N SER A 80 14.16 12.42 12.87
CA SER A 80 13.53 11.31 12.13
C SER A 80 14.44 10.82 11.00
N THR A 81 14.67 9.53 10.95
CA THR A 81 15.54 8.85 9.98
C THR A 81 14.95 8.92 8.57
N VAL A 82 15.80 9.25 7.60
CA VAL A 82 15.50 9.17 6.17
C VAL A 82 16.21 7.94 5.60
N ILE A 83 15.48 7.00 5.03
CA ILE A 83 16.03 5.80 4.40
C ILE A 83 16.92 6.22 3.21
N GLY A 84 18.15 5.74 3.19
CA GLY A 84 19.14 6.11 2.18
C GLY A 84 19.87 7.42 2.43
N SER A 85 19.77 8.03 3.64
CA SER A 85 20.51 9.21 4.05
C SER A 85 21.10 9.09 5.45
N GLN A 86 22.19 9.78 5.70
CA GLN A 86 22.76 9.94 7.06
C GLN A 86 22.14 11.12 7.81
N ARG A 87 21.59 12.08 7.07
CA ARG A 87 20.95 13.26 7.66
C ARG A 87 19.55 12.90 8.12
N LYS A 88 19.17 13.32 9.32
CA LYS A 88 17.84 13.19 9.89
C LYS A 88 17.07 14.49 9.69
N LEU A 89 15.77 14.36 9.42
CA LEU A 89 14.90 15.47 9.11
C LEU A 89 13.78 15.63 10.15
N ARG A 90 12.98 16.68 9.99
CA ARG A 90 11.70 16.79 10.69
C ARG A 90 10.76 15.66 10.26
N PRO A 91 9.83 15.23 11.13
CA PRO A 91 8.98 14.07 10.87
C PRO A 91 8.22 14.13 9.54
N GLU A 92 7.65 15.27 9.19
CA GLU A 92 6.87 15.45 7.96
C GLU A 92 7.68 15.25 6.68
N TRP A 93 8.95 15.65 6.71
CA TRP A 93 9.86 15.50 5.57
C TRP A 93 10.46 14.09 5.48
N ALA A 94 10.81 13.52 6.63
CA ALA A 94 11.25 12.12 6.68
C ALA A 94 10.12 11.19 6.21
N ALA A 95 8.88 11.45 6.64
CA ALA A 95 7.71 10.69 6.22
C ALA A 95 7.44 10.86 4.72
N LEU A 96 7.57 12.06 4.13
CA LEU A 96 7.46 12.28 2.69
C LEU A 96 8.40 11.35 1.92
N SER A 97 9.69 11.35 2.26
CA SER A 97 10.71 10.55 1.58
C SER A 97 10.47 9.05 1.78
N ASN A 98 10.28 8.61 3.01
CA ASN A 98 10.16 7.19 3.35
C ASN A 98 8.85 6.57 2.84
N ALA A 99 7.74 7.32 2.84
CA ALA A 99 6.46 6.85 2.31
C ALA A 99 6.49 6.75 0.77
N THR A 100 7.12 7.71 0.11
CA THR A 100 7.33 7.62 -1.35
C THR A 100 8.18 6.40 -1.70
N ALA A 101 9.23 6.11 -0.93
CA ALA A 101 10.02 4.91 -1.09
C ALA A 101 9.19 3.64 -0.81
N GLY A 102 8.42 3.63 0.28
CA GLY A 102 7.60 2.49 0.67
C GLY A 102 6.55 2.09 -0.35
N HIS A 103 6.11 3.03 -1.20
CA HIS A 103 5.17 2.81 -2.31
C HIS A 103 5.90 2.72 -3.67
N GLY A 104 7.23 2.57 -3.66
CA GLY A 104 8.10 2.78 -4.82
C GLY A 104 8.08 1.68 -5.87
N VAL A 105 7.90 0.41 -5.53
CA VAL A 105 8.25 -0.72 -6.41
C VAL A 105 7.19 -1.82 -6.53
N GLU A 106 5.91 -1.54 -6.31
CA GLU A 106 4.83 -2.55 -6.42
C GLU A 106 5.09 -3.83 -5.58
N THR A 107 5.75 -3.71 -4.42
CA THR A 107 6.00 -4.83 -3.49
C THR A 107 5.40 -4.60 -2.10
N ASP A 108 4.84 -3.41 -1.87
CA ASP A 108 4.10 -3.06 -0.66
C ASP A 108 2.77 -3.82 -0.54
N ASP A 109 2.23 -3.82 0.66
CA ASP A 109 0.96 -4.47 0.97
C ASP A 109 -0.23 -3.87 0.17
N TYR A 110 -1.35 -4.59 0.14
CA TYR A 110 -2.59 -4.10 -0.45
C TYR A 110 -3.82 -4.77 0.17
N HIS A 111 -4.99 -4.17 -0.01
CA HIS A 111 -6.26 -4.71 0.46
C HIS A 111 -7.26 -4.76 -0.68
N ASN A 112 -7.79 -5.96 -0.98
CA ASN A 112 -8.63 -6.20 -2.16
C ASN A 112 -9.89 -5.33 -2.21
N ILE A 113 -10.68 -5.34 -1.14
CA ILE A 113 -11.99 -4.65 -1.12
C ILE A 113 -11.84 -3.14 -0.92
N ALA A 114 -10.93 -2.72 -0.02
CA ALA A 114 -10.65 -1.31 0.20
C ALA A 114 -9.83 -0.68 -0.94
N LEU A 115 -9.30 -1.48 -1.87
CA LEU A 115 -8.41 -1.07 -2.96
C LEU A 115 -7.29 -0.14 -2.50
N ALA A 116 -6.69 -0.42 -1.34
CA ALA A 116 -5.75 0.44 -0.64
C ALA A 116 -4.38 -0.21 -0.48
N HIS A 117 -3.34 0.62 -0.31
CA HIS A 117 -2.00 0.21 0.13
C HIS A 117 -1.79 0.76 1.56
N PRO A 118 -2.23 0.02 2.60
CA PRO A 118 -2.36 0.60 3.93
C PRO A 118 -1.02 0.86 4.64
N GLY A 119 0.06 0.13 4.33
CA GLY A 119 1.33 0.24 5.06
C GLY A 119 2.17 1.45 4.67
N CYS A 120 2.14 1.84 3.39
CA CYS A 120 3.08 2.83 2.86
C CYS A 120 2.92 4.25 3.44
N VAL A 121 1.84 4.55 4.14
CA VAL A 121 1.60 5.87 4.74
C VAL A 121 1.75 5.85 6.28
N PRO A 122 1.02 5.01 7.05
CA PRO A 122 1.11 5.04 8.51
C PRO A 122 2.47 4.58 9.03
N VAL A 123 3.12 3.57 8.41
CA VAL A 123 4.42 3.10 8.91
C VAL A 123 5.46 4.23 8.92
N PRO A 124 5.76 4.92 7.80
CA PRO A 124 6.72 6.02 7.82
C PRO A 124 6.27 7.22 8.66
N SER A 125 4.98 7.53 8.72
CA SER A 125 4.45 8.65 9.53
C SER A 125 4.62 8.40 11.02
N VAL A 126 4.20 7.23 11.48
CA VAL A 126 4.26 6.85 12.90
C VAL A 126 5.71 6.69 13.35
N LEU A 127 6.57 6.00 12.57
CA LEU A 127 7.98 5.84 12.94
C LEU A 127 8.73 7.18 12.97
N ALA A 128 8.46 8.10 12.04
CA ALA A 128 9.06 9.43 12.05
C ALA A 128 8.71 10.22 13.31
N VAL A 129 7.44 10.17 13.75
CA VAL A 129 7.01 10.80 14.99
C VAL A 129 7.56 10.05 16.20
N ALA A 130 7.58 8.71 16.17
CA ALA A 130 8.12 7.89 17.25
C ALA A 130 9.59 8.22 17.57
N GLU A 131 10.43 8.37 16.53
CA GLU A 131 11.82 8.84 16.71
C GLU A 131 11.89 10.24 17.31
N GLN A 132 11.02 11.16 16.86
CA GLN A 132 10.99 12.55 17.31
C GLN A 132 10.67 12.71 18.79
N ILE A 133 9.79 11.85 19.34
CA ILE A 133 9.33 11.95 20.74
C ILE A 133 9.89 10.84 21.63
N ASP A 134 10.78 10.00 21.12
CA ASP A 134 11.33 8.82 21.81
C ASP A 134 10.23 7.85 22.33
N ALA A 135 9.27 7.53 21.46
CA ALA A 135 8.12 6.69 21.81
C ALA A 135 8.52 5.25 22.12
N ARG A 136 7.71 4.60 22.94
CA ARG A 136 7.86 3.20 23.32
C ARG A 136 7.11 2.29 22.33
N GLY A 137 7.49 1.00 22.35
CA GLY A 137 6.97 0.00 21.40
C GLY A 137 5.47 -0.20 21.50
N HIS A 138 4.91 -0.32 22.69
CA HIS A 138 3.47 -0.53 22.88
C HIS A 138 2.64 0.60 22.27
N GLU A 139 3.00 1.86 22.55
CA GLU A 139 2.32 3.02 21.98
C GLU A 139 2.48 3.09 20.46
N THR A 140 3.65 2.69 19.96
CA THR A 140 3.93 2.64 18.52
C THR A 140 3.09 1.57 17.81
N ILE A 141 2.92 0.39 18.41
CA ILE A 141 2.06 -0.69 17.87
C ILE A 141 0.59 -0.23 17.80
N VAL A 142 0.07 0.42 18.87
CA VAL A 142 -1.30 0.98 18.87
C VAL A 142 -1.48 2.02 17.77
N ALA A 143 -0.52 2.93 17.63
CA ALA A 143 -0.54 3.97 16.61
C ALA A 143 -0.53 3.39 15.19
N LEU A 144 0.30 2.39 14.93
CA LEU A 144 0.35 1.68 13.65
C LEU A 144 -0.96 0.95 13.36
N ALA A 145 -1.51 0.19 14.33
CA ALA A 145 -2.78 -0.50 14.18
C ALA A 145 -3.91 0.46 13.79
N LEU A 146 -4.00 1.60 14.46
CA LEU A 146 -5.00 2.64 14.16
C LEU A 146 -4.79 3.28 12.78
N GLY A 147 -3.54 3.49 12.38
CA GLY A 147 -3.21 4.02 11.06
C GLY A 147 -3.64 3.09 9.93
N PHE A 148 -3.31 1.79 10.02
CA PHE A 148 -3.74 0.75 9.11
C PHE A 148 -5.26 0.66 9.03
N GLU A 149 -5.91 0.53 10.19
CA GLU A 149 -7.35 0.36 10.30
C GLU A 149 -8.12 1.54 9.72
N THR A 150 -7.65 2.77 9.98
CA THR A 150 -8.29 3.98 9.45
C THR A 150 -8.33 3.98 7.92
N ILE A 151 -7.24 3.60 7.26
CA ILE A 151 -7.17 3.54 5.79
C ILE A 151 -8.14 2.49 5.26
N ILE A 152 -8.14 1.29 5.84
CA ILE A 152 -8.99 0.20 5.36
C ILE A 152 -10.47 0.53 5.56
N ARG A 153 -10.87 0.99 6.74
CA ARG A 153 -12.25 1.39 6.99
C ARG A 153 -12.72 2.53 6.10
N PHE A 154 -11.83 3.49 5.81
CA PHE A 154 -12.16 4.54 4.85
C PHE A 154 -12.43 3.94 3.46
N GLY A 155 -11.59 3.01 3.01
CA GLY A 155 -11.82 2.30 1.75
C GLY A 155 -13.15 1.54 1.73
N LEU A 156 -13.48 0.83 2.81
CA LEU A 156 -14.79 0.15 2.95
C LEU A 156 -15.98 1.11 2.91
N CYS A 157 -15.76 2.40 3.24
CA CYS A 157 -16.81 3.42 3.11
C CYS A 157 -17.07 3.84 1.66
N VAL A 158 -16.03 4.00 0.83
CA VAL A 158 -16.10 4.76 -0.44
C VAL A 158 -15.77 3.96 -1.69
N MET A 159 -15.26 2.72 -1.55
CA MET A 159 -14.90 1.90 -2.70
C MET A 159 -16.08 1.08 -3.23
N PRO A 160 -16.12 0.81 -4.54
CA PRO A 160 -15.15 1.21 -5.58
C PRO A 160 -15.37 2.60 -6.18
N SER A 161 -16.43 3.32 -5.77
CA SER A 161 -16.90 4.56 -6.44
C SER A 161 -15.83 5.65 -6.49
N MET A 162 -15.01 5.82 -5.44
CA MET A 162 -13.97 6.84 -5.41
C MET A 162 -12.95 6.69 -6.55
N ILE A 163 -12.54 5.48 -6.88
CA ILE A 163 -11.63 5.21 -7.99
C ILE A 163 -12.38 5.21 -9.32
N LYS A 164 -13.42 4.37 -9.41
CA LYS A 164 -14.10 4.05 -10.65
C LYS A 164 -14.83 5.27 -11.24
N ASP A 165 -15.54 6.00 -10.38
CA ASP A 165 -16.45 7.07 -10.85
C ASP A 165 -15.81 8.46 -10.74
N ARG A 166 -14.87 8.65 -9.80
CA ARG A 166 -14.25 9.94 -9.50
C ARG A 166 -12.77 10.02 -9.86
N GLY A 167 -12.09 8.90 -10.11
CA GLY A 167 -10.70 8.86 -10.55
C GLY A 167 -9.68 9.35 -9.52
N PHE A 168 -9.97 9.20 -8.21
CA PHE A 168 -9.03 9.56 -7.15
C PHE A 168 -8.17 8.35 -6.74
N HIS A 169 -6.89 8.62 -6.45
CA HIS A 169 -5.97 7.63 -5.95
C HIS A 169 -6.16 7.45 -4.44
N GLU A 170 -6.59 6.27 -4.06
CA GLU A 170 -6.96 5.89 -2.69
C GLU A 170 -5.85 6.13 -1.68
N THR A 171 -4.62 5.76 -2.02
CA THR A 171 -3.45 5.89 -1.13
C THR A 171 -3.23 7.34 -0.68
N CYS A 172 -3.48 8.31 -1.56
CA CYS A 172 -3.34 9.72 -1.18
C CYS A 172 -4.54 10.21 -0.36
N VAL A 173 -5.76 9.92 -0.84
CA VAL A 173 -6.98 10.41 -0.19
C VAL A 173 -7.18 9.81 1.20
N MET A 174 -7.04 8.49 1.33
CA MET A 174 -7.26 7.79 2.60
C MET A 174 -6.03 7.85 3.51
N GLY A 175 -4.85 7.81 2.92
CA GLY A 175 -3.57 7.77 3.64
C GLY A 175 -3.37 8.96 4.57
N VAL A 176 -3.83 10.16 4.16
CA VAL A 176 -3.70 11.35 5.00
C VAL A 176 -4.42 11.20 6.35
N PHE A 177 -5.56 10.49 6.38
CA PHE A 177 -6.31 10.21 7.60
C PHE A 177 -5.63 9.13 8.43
N GLY A 178 -5.09 8.07 7.79
CA GLY A 178 -4.30 7.04 8.48
C GLY A 178 -3.04 7.61 9.14
N SER A 179 -2.34 8.53 8.46
CA SER A 179 -1.21 9.29 9.02
C SER A 179 -1.65 10.14 10.23
N ALA A 180 -2.75 10.90 10.10
CA ALA A 180 -3.24 11.77 11.15
C ALA A 180 -3.73 10.98 12.38
N VAL A 181 -4.46 9.88 12.19
CA VAL A 181 -4.97 9.07 13.31
C VAL A 181 -3.83 8.35 14.03
N GLY A 182 -2.96 7.64 13.30
CA GLY A 182 -1.87 6.88 13.89
C GLY A 182 -0.88 7.79 14.64
N ALA A 183 -0.34 8.79 13.96
CA ALA A 183 0.62 9.71 14.58
C ALA A 183 -0.03 10.61 15.65
N GLY A 184 -1.32 10.97 15.49
CA GLY A 184 -2.08 11.75 16.48
C GLY A 184 -2.29 10.99 17.79
N ARG A 185 -2.58 9.67 17.70
CA ARG A 185 -2.63 8.78 18.88
C ARG A 185 -1.28 8.72 19.59
N LEU A 186 -0.19 8.57 18.83
CA LEU A 186 1.15 8.51 19.39
C LEU A 186 1.57 9.82 20.08
N LEU A 187 1.11 10.97 19.56
CA LEU A 187 1.31 12.29 20.18
C LEU A 187 0.41 12.54 21.40
N GLY A 188 -0.47 11.59 21.77
CA GLY A 188 -1.37 11.69 22.92
C GLY A 188 -2.43 12.77 22.77
N LEU A 189 -2.92 13.02 21.54
CA LEU A 189 -3.95 14.04 21.33
C LEU A 189 -5.28 13.64 21.95
N ASP A 190 -5.95 14.61 22.56
CA ASP A 190 -7.32 14.45 23.01
C ASP A 190 -8.30 14.32 21.83
N PRO A 191 -9.53 13.79 22.05
CA PRO A 191 -10.49 13.53 20.98
C PRO A 191 -10.85 14.77 20.15
N GLU A 192 -10.98 15.93 20.74
CA GLU A 192 -11.37 17.16 20.03
C GLU A 192 -10.22 17.70 19.16
N THR A 193 -9.00 17.64 19.68
CA THR A 193 -7.80 18.00 18.91
C THR A 193 -7.57 17.03 17.76
N LEU A 194 -7.77 15.72 17.96
CA LEU A 194 -7.65 14.73 16.91
C LEU A 194 -8.74 14.88 15.84
N ALA A 195 -10.00 15.11 16.24
CA ALA A 195 -11.10 15.41 15.30
C ALA A 195 -10.80 16.67 14.47
N SER A 196 -10.22 17.69 15.10
CA SER A 196 -9.77 18.89 14.40
C SER A 196 -8.65 18.61 13.40
N ALA A 197 -7.68 17.74 13.76
CA ALA A 197 -6.63 17.31 12.87
C ALA A 197 -7.17 16.54 11.64
N LEU A 198 -8.17 15.68 11.83
CA LEU A 198 -8.87 15.02 10.72
C LEU A 198 -9.54 16.03 9.78
N GLY A 199 -10.19 17.07 10.35
CA GLY A 199 -10.78 18.17 9.59
C GLY A 199 -9.77 18.93 8.74
N LEU A 200 -8.55 19.11 9.24
CA LEU A 200 -7.43 19.73 8.51
C LEU A 200 -6.83 18.78 7.46
N ALA A 201 -6.71 17.49 7.79
CA ALA A 201 -6.15 16.48 6.94
C ALA A 201 -6.89 16.36 5.59
N ALA A 202 -8.21 16.54 5.60
CA ALA A 202 -9.03 16.56 4.40
C ALA A 202 -8.58 17.58 3.35
N SER A 203 -7.98 18.71 3.78
CA SER A 203 -7.44 19.72 2.85
C SER A 203 -6.14 19.27 2.14
N HIS A 204 -5.55 18.18 2.57
CA HIS A 204 -4.40 17.53 1.95
C HIS A 204 -4.79 16.25 1.17
N ALA A 205 -6.03 15.79 1.29
CA ALA A 205 -6.54 14.65 0.55
C ALA A 205 -6.64 15.00 -0.94
N SER A 206 -5.91 14.29 -1.78
CA SER A 206 -5.77 14.63 -3.20
C SER A 206 -5.22 13.44 -4.01
N GLY A 207 -4.82 13.70 -5.25
CA GLY A 207 -4.22 12.72 -6.14
C GLY A 207 -5.23 12.03 -7.05
N THR A 208 -4.95 12.05 -8.37
CA THR A 208 -5.79 11.40 -9.37
C THR A 208 -5.12 10.14 -9.89
N THR A 209 -5.93 9.25 -10.47
CA THR A 209 -5.44 8.02 -11.13
C THR A 209 -4.99 8.26 -12.58
N GLU A 210 -4.88 9.51 -13.04
CA GLU A 210 -4.46 9.86 -14.40
C GLU A 210 -3.10 9.24 -14.78
N TYR A 211 -2.24 8.99 -13.80
CA TYR A 211 -0.97 8.28 -14.04
C TYR A 211 -1.16 6.87 -14.64
N ALA A 212 -2.32 6.26 -14.46
CA ALA A 212 -2.62 4.95 -15.05
C ALA A 212 -2.93 5.04 -16.56
N GLU A 213 -3.35 6.22 -17.02
CA GLU A 213 -3.68 6.48 -18.43
C GLU A 213 -2.51 7.11 -19.20
N SER A 214 -1.89 8.15 -18.61
CA SER A 214 -0.88 8.99 -19.28
C SER A 214 0.55 8.77 -18.77
N GLY A 215 0.74 7.96 -17.73
CA GLY A 215 2.06 7.64 -17.16
C GLY A 215 2.52 8.67 -16.13
N GLY A 216 3.83 8.63 -15.82
CA GLY A 216 4.46 9.49 -14.82
C GLY A 216 4.72 8.77 -13.49
N GLU A 217 5.51 9.43 -12.63
CA GLU A 217 6.01 8.86 -11.38
C GLU A 217 5.14 9.24 -10.16
N VAL A 218 4.12 10.08 -10.37
CA VAL A 218 3.33 10.72 -9.29
C VAL A 218 2.62 9.72 -8.38
N LYS A 219 2.25 8.52 -8.88
CA LYS A 219 1.66 7.47 -8.05
C LYS A 219 2.46 7.25 -6.76
N ARG A 220 3.78 7.16 -6.89
CA ARG A 220 4.70 6.88 -5.77
C ARG A 220 4.74 8.04 -4.77
N LEU A 221 4.73 9.26 -5.27
CA LEU A 221 4.74 10.48 -4.48
C LEU A 221 3.45 10.66 -3.65
N HIS A 222 2.32 10.12 -4.10
CA HIS A 222 1.04 10.25 -3.41
C HIS A 222 1.09 9.73 -1.97
N ALA A 223 1.79 8.62 -1.70
CA ALA A 223 2.00 8.12 -0.34
C ALA A 223 2.78 9.11 0.53
N GLY A 224 3.83 9.71 -0.04
CA GLY A 224 4.64 10.73 0.64
C GLY A 224 3.84 11.99 0.97
N LEU A 225 3.05 12.49 0.01
CA LEU A 225 2.19 13.66 0.23
C LEU A 225 1.13 13.41 1.30
N ALA A 226 0.52 12.23 1.31
CA ALA A 226 -0.43 11.82 2.34
C ALA A 226 0.22 11.78 3.73
N ALA A 227 1.39 11.15 3.85
CA ALA A 227 2.14 11.07 5.09
C ALA A 227 2.49 12.47 5.63
N MET A 228 3.07 13.32 4.79
CA MET A 228 3.38 14.72 5.15
C MET A 228 2.13 15.52 5.49
N GLY A 229 1.06 15.40 4.72
CA GLY A 229 -0.20 16.12 4.91
C GLY A 229 -0.84 15.82 6.25
N GLY A 230 -0.90 14.55 6.66
CA GLY A 230 -1.39 14.13 7.97
C GLY A 230 -0.58 14.74 9.13
N LEU A 231 0.75 14.68 9.06
CA LEU A 231 1.63 15.23 10.09
C LEU A 231 1.55 16.76 10.19
N ARG A 232 1.42 17.47 9.06
CA ARG A 232 1.18 18.93 9.04
C ARG A 232 -0.15 19.30 9.70
N SER A 233 -1.20 18.52 9.44
CA SER A 233 -2.52 18.70 10.05
C SER A 233 -2.46 18.56 11.57
N LEU A 234 -1.75 17.56 12.08
CA LEU A 234 -1.49 17.39 13.51
C LEU A 234 -0.74 18.59 14.11
N SER A 235 0.28 19.06 13.39
CA SER A 235 1.08 20.21 13.83
C SER A 235 0.25 21.49 13.98
N LEU A 236 -0.71 21.72 13.07
CA LEU A 236 -1.64 22.84 13.11
C LEU A 236 -2.69 22.68 14.23
N ALA A 237 -3.31 21.49 14.33
CA ALA A 237 -4.32 21.22 15.37
C ALA A 237 -3.76 21.40 16.78
N ARG A 238 -2.54 20.92 17.06
CA ARG A 238 -1.84 21.11 18.33
C ARG A 238 -1.57 22.57 18.68
N ARG A 239 -1.60 23.47 17.70
CA ARG A 239 -1.49 24.93 17.88
C ARG A 239 -2.84 25.62 17.99
N GLY A 240 -3.93 24.85 18.08
CA GLY A 240 -5.29 25.37 18.22
C GLY A 240 -5.97 25.76 16.91
N PHE A 241 -5.35 25.45 15.75
CA PHE A 241 -6.02 25.65 14.46
C PHE A 241 -7.11 24.59 14.30
N ARG A 242 -8.35 25.01 14.01
CA ARG A 242 -9.52 24.12 14.03
C ARG A 242 -9.94 23.68 12.65
N GLY A 243 -10.14 22.37 12.46
CA GLY A 243 -10.79 21.77 11.29
C GLY A 243 -12.28 21.51 11.52
N PRO A 244 -13.06 21.28 10.46
CA PRO A 244 -14.47 20.91 10.57
C PRO A 244 -14.69 19.62 11.35
N PRO A 245 -15.54 19.62 12.41
CA PRO A 245 -15.72 18.45 13.28
C PRO A 245 -16.55 17.31 12.67
N THR A 246 -17.13 17.51 11.48
CA THR A 246 -17.93 16.55 10.72
C THR A 246 -17.32 16.31 9.34
N ILE A 247 -15.99 16.31 9.28
CA ILE A 247 -15.27 16.31 7.98
C ILE A 247 -15.51 15.05 7.15
N LEU A 248 -15.68 13.90 7.78
CA LEU A 248 -15.93 12.64 7.06
C LEU A 248 -17.38 12.58 6.57
N GLU A 249 -18.35 12.70 7.50
CA GLU A 249 -19.78 12.46 7.28
C GLU A 249 -20.59 13.69 6.84
N GLY A 250 -20.05 14.89 6.96
CA GLY A 250 -20.78 16.13 6.71
C GLY A 250 -21.29 16.25 5.27
N ARG A 251 -22.33 17.06 5.04
CA ARG A 251 -22.96 17.30 3.73
C ARG A 251 -21.96 17.75 2.64
N ARG A 252 -20.83 18.34 3.02
CA ARG A 252 -19.68 18.70 2.16
C ARG A 252 -18.42 18.02 2.67
N GLY A 253 -18.58 16.90 3.37
CA GLY A 253 -17.50 16.10 3.92
C GLY A 253 -16.84 15.24 2.85
N VAL A 254 -15.83 14.53 3.28
CA VAL A 254 -14.92 13.79 2.40
C VAL A 254 -15.64 12.67 1.66
N PHE A 255 -16.51 11.90 2.33
CA PHE A 255 -17.23 10.81 1.67
C PHE A 255 -18.10 11.34 0.51
N GLN A 256 -18.85 12.42 0.75
CA GLN A 256 -19.67 13.06 -0.28
C GLN A 256 -18.83 13.72 -1.40
N ALA A 257 -17.64 14.23 -1.08
CA ALA A 257 -16.81 14.95 -2.05
C ALA A 257 -16.06 14.00 -3.00
N PHE A 258 -15.61 12.85 -2.49
CA PHE A 258 -14.72 11.94 -3.22
C PHE A 258 -15.43 10.69 -3.77
N SER A 259 -16.69 10.42 -3.42
CA SER A 259 -17.42 9.24 -3.84
C SER A 259 -18.88 9.58 -4.17
N ASP A 260 -19.45 8.91 -5.17
CA ASP A 260 -20.88 8.98 -5.50
C ASP A 260 -21.71 8.03 -4.64
N GLU A 261 -21.11 6.91 -4.20
CA GLU A 261 -21.72 5.90 -3.34
C GLU A 261 -20.82 5.67 -2.12
N TYR A 262 -21.38 5.75 -0.91
CA TYR A 262 -20.61 5.55 0.31
C TYR A 262 -21.46 5.03 1.48
N ARG A 263 -20.78 4.33 2.42
CA ARG A 263 -21.37 3.76 3.64
C ARG A 263 -20.70 4.35 4.88
N VAL A 264 -21.31 5.38 5.47
CA VAL A 264 -20.73 6.12 6.62
C VAL A 264 -20.42 5.21 7.81
N ASP A 265 -21.34 4.28 8.12
CA ASP A 265 -21.22 3.43 9.32
C ASP A 265 -20.01 2.50 9.28
N ALA A 266 -19.55 2.08 8.09
CA ALA A 266 -18.38 1.21 7.95
C ALA A 266 -17.12 1.79 8.62
N MET A 267 -17.05 3.14 8.74
CA MET A 267 -15.91 3.82 9.37
C MET A 267 -15.74 3.47 10.86
N VAL A 268 -16.85 3.24 11.57
CA VAL A 268 -16.83 3.12 13.05
C VAL A 268 -17.59 1.89 13.57
N GLU A 269 -18.05 1.02 12.68
CA GLU A 269 -18.75 -0.20 13.05
C GLU A 269 -17.81 -1.15 13.81
N ASP A 270 -18.19 -1.56 15.02
CA ASP A 270 -17.48 -2.53 15.86
C ASP A 270 -15.99 -2.20 16.09
N LEU A 271 -15.67 -0.91 16.30
CA LEU A 271 -14.30 -0.45 16.59
C LEU A 271 -13.69 -1.15 17.80
N GLY A 272 -12.47 -1.64 17.64
CA GLY A 272 -11.69 -2.32 18.67
C GLY A 272 -11.96 -3.83 18.80
N ASN A 273 -13.10 -4.34 18.30
CA ASN A 273 -13.39 -5.77 18.25
C ASN A 273 -13.10 -6.36 16.86
N ARG A 274 -13.54 -5.67 15.81
CA ARG A 274 -13.22 -6.02 14.42
C ARG A 274 -12.08 -5.15 13.90
N TRP A 275 -11.10 -5.80 13.29
CA TRP A 275 -9.95 -5.16 12.67
C TRP A 275 -9.86 -5.58 11.20
N ASP A 276 -10.37 -4.72 10.33
CA ASP A 276 -10.49 -5.01 8.90
C ASP A 276 -9.12 -5.10 8.22
N PHE A 277 -8.09 -4.40 8.73
CA PHE A 277 -6.73 -4.48 8.16
C PHE A 277 -6.06 -5.86 8.33
N LEU A 278 -6.57 -6.76 9.17
CA LEU A 278 -6.04 -8.12 9.29
C LEU A 278 -6.08 -8.89 7.96
N THR A 279 -6.99 -8.52 7.08
CA THR A 279 -7.14 -9.12 5.74
C THR A 279 -6.26 -8.45 4.67
N THR A 280 -5.40 -7.51 5.05
CA THR A 280 -4.40 -6.92 4.15
C THR A 280 -3.50 -7.98 3.56
N ALA A 281 -3.36 -8.00 2.24
CA ALA A 281 -2.49 -8.90 1.51
C ALA A 281 -1.04 -8.41 1.51
N ILE A 282 -0.09 -9.36 1.52
CA ILE A 282 1.34 -9.07 1.36
C ILE A 282 1.79 -9.65 0.02
N LYS A 283 2.31 -8.80 -0.86
CA LYS A 283 2.74 -9.19 -2.21
C LYS A 283 3.97 -10.11 -2.18
N PRO A 284 3.91 -11.36 -2.67
CA PRO A 284 5.09 -12.19 -2.84
C PRO A 284 5.92 -11.80 -4.08
N TYR A 285 5.31 -11.07 -5.02
CA TYR A 285 5.89 -10.66 -6.30
C TYR A 285 5.94 -9.14 -6.41
N CYS A 286 6.94 -8.62 -7.12
CA CYS A 286 7.19 -7.19 -7.30
C CYS A 286 6.42 -6.65 -8.52
N CYS A 287 5.08 -6.82 -8.54
CA CYS A 287 4.20 -6.38 -9.61
C CYS A 287 2.78 -6.09 -9.11
N CYS A 288 1.92 -5.64 -10.01
CA CYS A 288 0.51 -5.38 -9.71
C CYS A 288 -0.17 -6.64 -9.11
N GLY A 289 -0.93 -6.46 -8.02
CA GLY A 289 -1.63 -7.55 -7.33
C GLY A 289 -2.57 -8.37 -8.23
N LEU A 290 -3.14 -7.74 -9.26
CA LEU A 290 -3.99 -8.39 -10.27
C LEU A 290 -3.25 -9.46 -11.11
N ILE A 291 -1.91 -9.50 -11.09
CA ILE A 291 -1.11 -10.48 -11.84
C ILE A 291 -0.74 -11.69 -10.96
N HIS A 292 -0.87 -11.58 -9.63
CA HIS A 292 -0.34 -12.59 -8.72
C HIS A 292 -0.95 -13.97 -8.94
N ALA A 293 -2.29 -14.08 -9.07
CA ALA A 293 -2.96 -15.35 -9.36
C ALA A 293 -2.50 -15.96 -10.69
N HIS A 294 -2.20 -15.12 -11.70
CA HIS A 294 -1.65 -15.57 -12.98
C HIS A 294 -0.28 -16.23 -12.80
N ILE A 295 0.60 -15.57 -12.01
CA ILE A 295 1.94 -16.08 -11.69
C ILE A 295 1.84 -17.39 -10.90
N ASP A 296 0.97 -17.44 -9.88
CA ASP A 296 0.81 -18.62 -9.04
C ASP A 296 0.34 -19.83 -9.83
N ALA A 297 -0.64 -19.65 -10.72
CA ALA A 297 -1.12 -20.71 -11.60
C ALA A 297 -0.02 -21.20 -12.57
N LEU A 298 0.77 -20.27 -13.15
CA LEU A 298 1.89 -20.62 -14.01
C LEU A 298 3.01 -21.34 -13.24
N ARG A 299 3.37 -20.88 -12.05
CA ARG A 299 4.38 -21.52 -11.20
C ARG A 299 3.95 -22.94 -10.78
N ALA A 300 2.67 -23.15 -10.53
CA ALA A 300 2.14 -24.48 -10.26
C ALA A 300 2.35 -25.41 -11.48
N LEU A 301 2.10 -24.94 -12.71
CA LEU A 301 2.40 -25.72 -13.93
C LEU A 301 3.90 -25.99 -14.11
N MET A 302 4.75 -25.02 -13.78
CA MET A 302 6.21 -25.22 -13.82
C MET A 302 6.67 -26.31 -12.82
N ALA A 303 6.13 -26.28 -11.60
CA ALA A 303 6.53 -27.19 -10.54
C ALA A 303 5.93 -28.60 -10.69
N GLU A 304 4.65 -28.70 -11.02
CA GLU A 304 3.89 -29.94 -11.04
C GLU A 304 4.01 -30.70 -12.39
N GLU A 305 4.15 -29.96 -13.49
CA GLU A 305 4.15 -30.51 -14.86
C GLU A 305 5.53 -30.37 -15.56
N GLY A 306 6.52 -29.79 -14.86
CA GLY A 306 7.86 -29.56 -15.40
C GLY A 306 7.88 -28.62 -16.62
N LEU A 307 6.93 -27.68 -16.73
CA LEU A 307 6.80 -26.75 -17.85
C LEU A 307 8.06 -25.92 -18.04
N ARG A 308 8.59 -25.89 -19.28
CA ARG A 308 9.76 -25.10 -19.69
C ARG A 308 9.40 -24.12 -20.82
N PRO A 309 10.18 -23.06 -21.03
CA PRO A 309 9.92 -22.09 -22.09
C PRO A 309 9.80 -22.69 -23.50
N ASP A 310 10.61 -23.72 -23.78
CA ASP A 310 10.62 -24.35 -25.11
C ASP A 310 9.42 -25.26 -25.38
N ASP A 311 8.70 -25.69 -24.34
CA ASP A 311 7.48 -26.50 -24.49
C ASP A 311 6.28 -25.65 -24.94
N VAL A 312 6.34 -24.32 -24.75
CA VAL A 312 5.18 -23.42 -24.92
C VAL A 312 4.89 -23.15 -26.40
N LEU A 313 3.67 -23.48 -26.82
CA LEU A 313 3.07 -23.00 -28.06
C LEU A 313 2.24 -21.73 -27.79
N GLU A 314 1.34 -21.76 -26.82
CA GLU A 314 0.44 -20.66 -26.41
C GLU A 314 0.16 -20.74 -24.89
N ILE A 315 0.04 -19.58 -24.22
CA ILE A 315 -0.44 -19.46 -22.83
C ILE A 315 -1.72 -18.65 -22.86
N ILE A 316 -2.77 -19.18 -22.25
CA ILE A 316 -4.07 -18.55 -22.12
C ILE A 316 -4.34 -18.31 -20.64
N VAL A 317 -4.62 -17.06 -20.28
CA VAL A 317 -4.89 -16.64 -18.90
C VAL A 317 -6.36 -16.23 -18.78
N GLY A 318 -7.16 -17.08 -18.15
CA GLY A 318 -8.52 -16.77 -17.75
C GLY A 318 -8.50 -15.93 -16.46
N THR A 319 -9.12 -14.77 -16.47
CA THR A 319 -9.05 -13.79 -15.38
C THR A 319 -10.35 -12.99 -15.23
N ASP A 320 -10.42 -12.14 -14.20
CA ASP A 320 -11.53 -11.22 -13.93
C ASP A 320 -11.56 -10.01 -14.89
N PRO A 321 -12.71 -9.27 -14.94
CA PRO A 321 -12.86 -8.14 -15.86
C PRO A 321 -11.87 -6.98 -15.60
N LEU A 322 -11.51 -6.73 -14.34
CA LEU A 322 -10.58 -5.63 -13.99
C LEU A 322 -9.17 -5.97 -14.44
N SER A 323 -8.70 -7.19 -14.16
CA SER A 323 -7.39 -7.69 -14.60
C SER A 323 -7.29 -7.69 -16.12
N LEU A 324 -8.36 -8.11 -16.83
CA LEU A 324 -8.41 -8.11 -18.28
C LEU A 324 -8.19 -6.73 -18.90
N VAL A 325 -8.62 -5.66 -18.22
CA VAL A 325 -8.41 -4.27 -18.67
C VAL A 325 -7.05 -3.75 -18.24
N HIS A 326 -6.72 -3.84 -16.95
CA HIS A 326 -5.57 -3.11 -16.39
C HIS A 326 -4.20 -3.73 -16.70
N VAL A 327 -4.09 -5.07 -16.70
CA VAL A 327 -2.78 -5.74 -16.84
C VAL A 327 -2.58 -6.44 -18.19
N ASN A 328 -3.52 -6.26 -19.12
CA ASN A 328 -3.45 -6.75 -20.50
C ASN A 328 -2.97 -5.69 -21.50
N ARG A 329 -3.21 -4.39 -21.24
CA ARG A 329 -3.00 -3.28 -22.20
C ARG A 329 -1.56 -3.09 -22.67
N ILE A 330 -0.58 -3.32 -21.79
CA ILE A 330 0.84 -3.07 -22.06
C ILE A 330 1.44 -4.15 -22.98
N GLY A 331 0.93 -5.37 -22.91
CA GLY A 331 1.37 -6.47 -23.74
C GLY A 331 2.81 -6.92 -23.47
N ALA A 332 3.50 -7.42 -24.51
CA ALA A 332 4.77 -8.13 -24.41
C ALA A 332 6.01 -7.22 -24.28
N ARG A 333 5.89 -5.92 -24.57
CA ARG A 333 7.02 -4.98 -24.71
C ARG A 333 6.85 -3.75 -23.86
N PRO A 334 7.04 -3.82 -22.52
CA PRO A 334 6.97 -2.67 -21.64
C PRO A 334 8.11 -1.69 -21.96
N ALA A 335 7.85 -0.38 -21.74
CA ALA A 335 8.81 0.68 -22.00
C ALA A 335 9.72 0.98 -20.81
N ASP A 336 9.26 0.68 -19.58
CA ASP A 336 9.93 1.01 -18.33
C ASP A 336 9.54 0.03 -17.21
N MET A 337 10.14 0.21 -16.03
CA MET A 337 9.89 -0.60 -14.84
C MET A 337 8.41 -0.63 -14.46
N ASN A 338 7.75 0.51 -14.46
CA ASN A 338 6.33 0.59 -14.07
C ASN A 338 5.45 -0.19 -15.04
N SER A 339 5.61 0.02 -16.35
CA SER A 339 4.86 -0.72 -17.37
C SER A 339 5.15 -2.22 -17.33
N ALA A 340 6.39 -2.64 -17.05
CA ALA A 340 6.72 -4.05 -16.87
C ALA A 340 5.99 -4.69 -15.69
N GLN A 341 5.89 -3.98 -14.55
CA GLN A 341 5.18 -4.42 -13.34
C GLN A 341 3.66 -4.46 -13.51
N PHE A 342 3.11 -3.79 -14.53
CA PHE A 342 1.68 -3.81 -14.88
C PHE A 342 1.37 -4.64 -16.13
N SER A 343 2.35 -5.36 -16.69
CA SER A 343 2.13 -6.28 -17.81
C SER A 343 2.05 -7.73 -17.36
N SER A 344 0.86 -8.34 -17.46
CA SER A 344 0.69 -9.77 -17.24
C SER A 344 1.53 -10.60 -18.23
N HIS A 345 1.60 -10.19 -19.49
CA HIS A 345 2.40 -10.85 -20.52
C HIS A 345 3.88 -10.90 -20.14
N PHE A 346 4.45 -9.74 -19.78
CA PHE A 346 5.86 -9.65 -19.45
C PHE A 346 6.19 -10.36 -18.14
N SER A 347 5.35 -10.18 -17.10
CA SER A 347 5.56 -10.80 -15.78
C SER A 347 5.50 -12.32 -15.83
N LEU A 348 4.55 -12.90 -16.57
CA LEU A 348 4.48 -14.37 -16.73
C LEU A 348 5.65 -14.90 -17.55
N ALA A 349 6.00 -14.21 -18.64
CA ALA A 349 7.15 -14.61 -19.46
C ALA A 349 8.46 -14.58 -18.65
N MET A 350 8.66 -13.52 -17.85
CA MET A 350 9.81 -13.39 -16.96
C MET A 350 9.81 -14.50 -15.90
N THR A 351 8.65 -14.85 -15.31
CA THR A 351 8.52 -15.98 -14.40
C THR A 351 9.02 -17.27 -15.03
N LEU A 352 8.57 -17.56 -16.24
CA LEU A 352 8.90 -18.81 -16.92
C LEU A 352 10.36 -18.88 -17.39
N VAL A 353 10.92 -17.76 -17.87
CA VAL A 353 12.27 -17.70 -18.46
C VAL A 353 13.35 -17.46 -17.40
N MET A 354 13.10 -16.52 -16.46
CA MET A 354 14.07 -16.12 -15.46
C MET A 354 13.86 -16.80 -14.10
N GLY A 355 12.73 -17.47 -13.89
CA GLY A 355 12.41 -18.20 -12.66
C GLY A 355 11.82 -17.38 -11.52
N GLY A 356 11.57 -16.08 -11.69
CA GLY A 356 11.07 -15.25 -10.61
C GLY A 356 10.50 -13.89 -11.01
N ASN A 357 9.91 -13.19 -9.99
CA ASN A 357 9.28 -11.88 -10.12
C ASN A 357 9.60 -10.98 -8.91
N ASP A 358 10.74 -11.16 -8.28
CA ASP A 358 11.20 -10.23 -7.24
C ASP A 358 11.86 -8.98 -7.86
N PHE A 359 12.23 -8.03 -7.02
CA PHE A 359 12.83 -6.78 -7.46
C PHE A 359 14.10 -6.99 -8.32
N ALA A 360 14.94 -7.98 -7.96
CA ALA A 360 16.18 -8.23 -8.68
C ALA A 360 15.93 -8.69 -10.14
N HIS A 361 14.86 -9.46 -10.39
CA HIS A 361 14.45 -9.86 -11.74
C HIS A 361 14.02 -8.65 -12.58
N TYR A 362 13.24 -7.72 -12.00
CA TYR A 362 12.84 -6.50 -12.71
C TYR A 362 14.01 -5.55 -12.97
N VAL A 363 14.97 -5.45 -12.05
CA VAL A 363 16.22 -4.69 -12.27
C VAL A 363 17.07 -5.30 -13.38
N ALA A 364 17.19 -6.63 -13.41
CA ALA A 364 17.89 -7.33 -14.50
C ALA A 364 17.18 -7.11 -15.85
N ALA A 365 15.85 -7.18 -15.88
CA ALA A 365 15.07 -6.90 -17.08
C ALA A 365 15.22 -5.44 -17.54
N GLN A 366 15.25 -4.47 -16.61
CA GLN A 366 15.50 -3.06 -16.90
C GLN A 366 16.90 -2.86 -17.50
N SER A 367 17.91 -3.51 -16.94
CA SER A 367 19.29 -3.45 -17.48
C SER A 367 19.40 -4.01 -18.91
N ALA A 368 18.51 -4.96 -19.28
CA ALA A 368 18.36 -5.47 -20.63
C ALA A 368 17.38 -4.64 -21.49
N GLY A 369 16.92 -3.46 -21.02
CA GLY A 369 15.96 -2.60 -21.72
C GLY A 369 14.61 -3.26 -21.96
N PHE A 370 14.18 -4.20 -21.08
CA PHE A 370 12.95 -5.00 -21.19
C PHE A 370 12.80 -5.72 -22.55
N SER A 371 13.92 -6.03 -23.20
CA SER A 371 13.98 -6.53 -24.59
C SER A 371 14.67 -7.88 -24.72
N ASP A 372 14.87 -8.63 -23.62
CA ASP A 372 15.42 -9.99 -23.67
C ASP A 372 14.63 -10.85 -24.66
N PRO A 373 15.28 -11.40 -25.72
CA PRO A 373 14.56 -12.10 -26.78
C PRO A 373 13.82 -13.37 -26.31
N ALA A 374 14.30 -14.02 -25.25
CA ALA A 374 13.64 -15.21 -24.71
C ALA A 374 12.36 -14.82 -23.95
N VAL A 375 12.42 -13.76 -23.15
CA VAL A 375 11.25 -13.21 -22.43
C VAL A 375 10.21 -12.70 -23.40
N VAL A 376 10.60 -11.85 -24.37
CA VAL A 376 9.69 -11.28 -25.36
C VAL A 376 9.01 -12.37 -26.20
N ARG A 377 9.77 -13.37 -26.64
CA ARG A 377 9.23 -14.51 -27.42
C ARG A 377 8.12 -15.26 -26.66
N ILE A 378 8.24 -15.40 -25.34
CA ILE A 378 7.20 -16.05 -24.53
C ILE A 378 6.05 -15.07 -24.28
N ALA A 379 6.34 -13.80 -23.97
CA ALA A 379 5.32 -12.79 -23.72
C ALA A 379 4.36 -12.61 -24.92
N GLU A 380 4.87 -12.69 -26.15
CA GLU A 380 4.08 -12.62 -27.39
C GLU A 380 3.15 -13.85 -27.60
N LYS A 381 3.32 -14.93 -26.85
CA LYS A 381 2.45 -16.12 -26.89
C LYS A 381 1.36 -16.12 -25.82
N ILE A 382 1.32 -15.08 -24.99
CA ILE A 382 0.36 -14.97 -23.89
C ILE A 382 -0.84 -14.15 -24.37
N ARG A 383 -2.03 -14.62 -24.05
CA ARG A 383 -3.27 -13.85 -24.19
C ARG A 383 -4.13 -13.99 -22.95
N LEU A 384 -4.85 -12.94 -22.61
CA LEU A 384 -5.82 -12.92 -21.53
C LEU A 384 -7.23 -13.05 -22.10
N GLU A 385 -8.11 -13.73 -21.36
CA GLU A 385 -9.53 -13.85 -21.66
C GLU A 385 -10.35 -13.79 -20.37
N LEU A 386 -11.63 -13.45 -20.48
CA LEU A 386 -12.54 -13.49 -19.34
C LEU A 386 -12.79 -14.95 -18.93
N ASP A 387 -12.66 -15.25 -17.65
CA ASP A 387 -13.03 -16.56 -17.07
C ASP A 387 -14.22 -16.39 -16.14
N PRO A 388 -15.34 -17.15 -16.37
CA PRO A 388 -16.55 -17.00 -15.56
C PRO A 388 -16.37 -17.29 -14.06
N GLU A 389 -15.44 -18.18 -13.69
CA GLU A 389 -15.15 -18.48 -12.29
C GLU A 389 -14.37 -17.32 -11.64
N ALA A 390 -13.40 -16.75 -12.34
CA ALA A 390 -12.65 -15.58 -11.88
C ALA A 390 -13.54 -14.33 -11.81
N GLU A 391 -14.44 -14.13 -12.77
CA GLU A 391 -15.43 -13.04 -12.75
C GLU A 391 -16.37 -13.16 -11.54
N ALA A 392 -16.88 -14.35 -11.26
CA ALA A 392 -17.78 -14.59 -10.13
C ALA A 392 -17.08 -14.46 -8.77
N ALA A 393 -15.76 -14.70 -8.70
CA ALA A 393 -14.98 -14.58 -7.47
C ALA A 393 -14.58 -13.12 -7.16
N PHE A 394 -14.49 -12.26 -8.17
CA PHE A 394 -14.07 -10.87 -8.05
C PHE A 394 -15.21 -9.97 -7.52
N PRO A 395 -14.97 -8.95 -6.67
CA PRO A 395 -13.65 -8.47 -6.19
C PRO A 395 -13.15 -9.13 -4.90
N GLU A 396 -13.93 -9.98 -4.25
CA GLU A 396 -13.59 -10.56 -2.96
C GLU A 396 -12.34 -11.44 -3.05
N HIS A 397 -12.18 -12.16 -4.16
CA HIS A 397 -11.10 -13.11 -4.38
C HIS A 397 -10.42 -12.90 -5.72
N PHE A 398 -9.09 -12.87 -5.73
CA PHE A 398 -8.30 -12.81 -6.95
C PHE A 398 -7.94 -14.23 -7.40
N LEU A 399 -8.65 -14.70 -8.42
CA LEU A 399 -8.55 -16.05 -9.00
C LEU A 399 -8.08 -15.96 -10.45
N ALA A 400 -7.23 -16.89 -10.87
CA ALA A 400 -6.88 -17.02 -12.28
C ALA A 400 -6.72 -18.47 -12.69
N ARG A 401 -7.06 -18.76 -13.94
CA ARG A 401 -6.86 -20.04 -14.63
C ARG A 401 -5.81 -19.87 -15.72
N VAL A 402 -4.69 -20.58 -15.62
CA VAL A 402 -3.66 -20.58 -16.67
C VAL A 402 -3.69 -21.91 -17.41
N ARG A 403 -3.88 -21.83 -18.72
CA ARG A 403 -3.87 -22.96 -19.65
C ARG A 403 -2.72 -22.81 -20.61
N VAL A 404 -1.89 -23.85 -20.75
CA VAL A 404 -0.76 -23.87 -21.64
C VAL A 404 -0.95 -24.96 -22.70
N LYS A 405 -0.96 -24.57 -23.98
CA LYS A 405 -0.85 -25.48 -25.10
C LYS A 405 0.63 -25.75 -25.36
N ARG A 406 1.02 -27.02 -25.30
CA ARG A 406 2.39 -27.45 -25.54
C ARG A 406 2.64 -27.75 -27.03
N ARG A 407 3.90 -27.73 -27.45
CA ARG A 407 4.30 -28.04 -28.82
C ARG A 407 4.07 -29.50 -29.20
N ASP A 408 4.01 -30.41 -28.25
CA ASP A 408 3.67 -31.84 -28.45
C ASP A 408 2.16 -32.07 -28.68
N GLY A 409 1.34 -31.00 -28.65
CA GLY A 409 -0.11 -31.05 -28.83
C GLY A 409 -0.88 -31.23 -27.52
N SER A 410 -0.23 -31.46 -26.39
CA SER A 410 -0.91 -31.56 -25.08
C SER A 410 -1.30 -30.20 -24.55
N THR A 411 -2.31 -30.19 -23.64
CA THR A 411 -2.75 -28.99 -22.92
C THR A 411 -2.72 -29.30 -21.45
N ILE A 412 -2.15 -28.40 -20.68
CA ILE A 412 -2.10 -28.44 -19.21
C ILE A 412 -2.73 -27.18 -18.63
N GLU A 413 -3.34 -27.29 -17.45
CA GLU A 413 -4.10 -26.20 -16.83
C GLU A 413 -4.00 -26.22 -15.31
N ARG A 414 -3.95 -25.02 -14.69
CA ARG A 414 -4.09 -24.82 -13.23
C ARG A 414 -4.88 -23.57 -12.92
N THR A 415 -5.67 -23.66 -11.86
CA THR A 415 -6.38 -22.54 -11.27
C THR A 415 -5.80 -22.25 -9.89
N ARG A 416 -5.53 -20.98 -9.56
CA ARG A 416 -4.99 -20.57 -8.27
C ARG A 416 -5.60 -19.22 -7.82
N TYR A 417 -5.77 -19.08 -6.51
CA TYR A 417 -5.91 -17.79 -5.87
C TYR A 417 -4.55 -17.09 -5.76
N ALA A 418 -4.58 -15.76 -5.67
CA ALA A 418 -3.37 -14.97 -5.49
C ALA A 418 -2.74 -15.24 -4.11
N THR A 419 -1.49 -15.67 -4.09
CA THR A 419 -0.70 -15.86 -2.87
C THR A 419 -0.47 -14.52 -2.16
N GLY A 420 -0.56 -14.54 -0.84
CA GLY A 420 -0.45 -13.37 0.04
C GLY A 420 -1.80 -12.76 0.42
N THR A 421 -2.91 -13.17 -0.22
CA THR A 421 -4.28 -12.79 0.14
C THR A 421 -4.83 -13.66 1.27
N PRO A 422 -6.00 -13.33 1.85
CA PRO A 422 -6.66 -14.18 2.84
C PRO A 422 -6.95 -15.62 2.34
N ASP A 423 -7.13 -15.81 1.04
CA ASP A 423 -7.40 -17.13 0.44
C ASP A 423 -6.18 -18.03 0.35
N ALA A 424 -4.99 -17.42 0.25
CA ALA A 424 -3.70 -18.11 0.17
C ALA A 424 -2.63 -17.32 0.94
N PRO A 425 -2.75 -17.22 2.27
CA PRO A 425 -1.92 -16.32 3.07
C PRO A 425 -0.47 -16.79 3.11
N LEU A 426 0.46 -15.83 3.12
CA LEU A 426 1.85 -16.10 3.43
C LEU A 426 1.99 -16.45 4.92
N THR A 427 2.78 -17.46 5.19
CA THR A 427 3.25 -17.76 6.55
C THR A 427 4.18 -16.67 7.07
N GLU A 428 4.32 -16.56 8.39
CA GLU A 428 5.29 -15.63 9.00
C GLU A 428 6.72 -15.86 8.46
N ALA A 429 7.12 -17.10 8.28
CA ALA A 429 8.45 -17.44 7.75
C ALA A 429 8.66 -16.92 6.31
N GLU A 430 7.63 -16.98 5.47
CA GLU A 430 7.67 -16.44 4.10
C GLU A 430 7.72 -14.93 4.08
N ILE A 431 6.96 -14.25 4.94
CA ILE A 431 6.99 -12.78 5.09
C ILE A 431 8.38 -12.33 5.53
N ARG A 432 8.93 -12.94 6.58
CA ARG A 432 10.30 -12.66 7.05
C ARG A 432 11.35 -12.99 5.98
N GLY A 433 11.17 -14.08 5.25
CA GLY A 433 12.02 -14.45 4.11
C GLY A 433 11.99 -13.41 3.00
N LYS A 434 10.81 -12.89 2.66
CA LYS A 434 10.65 -11.78 1.70
C LYS A 434 11.42 -10.54 2.18
N TYR A 435 11.21 -10.11 3.42
CA TYR A 435 11.91 -8.97 4.00
C TYR A 435 13.44 -9.14 3.92
N ARG A 436 13.97 -10.29 4.33
CA ARG A 436 15.42 -10.55 4.33
C ARG A 436 16.02 -10.51 2.93
N ARG A 437 15.33 -11.04 1.93
CA ARG A 437 15.76 -10.93 0.52
C ARG A 437 15.80 -9.48 0.05
N MET A 438 14.77 -8.68 0.39
CA MET A 438 14.71 -7.26 0.03
C MET A 438 15.79 -6.45 0.75
N ALA A 439 15.82 -6.51 2.07
CA ALA A 439 16.69 -5.68 2.90
C ALA A 439 18.17 -6.11 2.82
N GLY A 440 18.45 -7.42 2.82
CA GLY A 440 19.82 -7.97 2.82
C GLY A 440 20.64 -7.51 1.63
N GLY A 441 20.03 -7.44 0.45
CA GLY A 441 20.69 -6.95 -0.77
C GLY A 441 21.02 -5.44 -0.77
N ILE A 442 20.36 -4.65 0.10
CA ILE A 442 20.51 -3.19 0.14
C ILE A 442 21.40 -2.75 1.31
N VAL A 443 21.14 -3.26 2.51
CA VAL A 443 21.81 -2.81 3.74
C VAL A 443 22.73 -3.87 4.36
N GLY A 444 22.82 -5.04 3.76
CA GLY A 444 23.53 -6.22 4.26
C GLY A 444 22.76 -6.97 5.36
N ASP A 445 23.02 -8.28 5.47
CA ASP A 445 22.28 -9.17 6.37
C ASP A 445 22.35 -8.76 7.85
N ALA A 446 23.50 -8.26 8.31
CA ALA A 446 23.67 -7.84 9.70
C ALA A 446 22.74 -6.68 10.07
N THR A 447 22.63 -5.67 9.19
CA THR A 447 21.74 -4.52 9.37
C THR A 447 20.28 -4.94 9.22
N ALA A 448 19.95 -5.75 8.21
CA ALA A 448 18.60 -6.28 8.00
C ALA A 448 18.11 -7.05 9.23
N ASN A 449 18.92 -7.96 9.76
CA ASN A 449 18.60 -8.72 10.97
C ASN A 449 18.48 -7.82 12.21
N ALA A 450 19.23 -6.73 12.30
CA ALA A 450 19.12 -5.79 13.42
C ALA A 450 17.78 -5.03 13.37
N ILE A 451 17.33 -4.61 12.20
CA ILE A 451 16.02 -3.98 12.01
C ILE A 451 14.89 -4.97 12.35
N GLU A 452 14.96 -6.21 11.84
CA GLU A 452 13.97 -7.25 12.15
C GLU A 452 13.82 -7.46 13.65
N ARG A 453 14.94 -7.65 14.38
CA ARG A 453 14.91 -7.77 15.83
C ARG A 453 14.36 -6.55 16.55
N ALA A 454 14.66 -5.34 16.05
CA ALA A 454 14.16 -4.11 16.67
C ALA A 454 12.65 -3.95 16.48
N ILE A 455 12.10 -4.40 15.35
CA ILE A 455 10.64 -4.44 15.12
C ILE A 455 10.00 -5.44 16.09
N ASP A 456 10.55 -6.64 16.22
CA ASP A 456 10.02 -7.65 17.16
C ASP A 456 10.06 -7.14 18.62
N ALA A 457 11.13 -6.45 19.00
CA ALA A 457 11.29 -5.88 20.34
C ALA A 457 10.28 -4.77 20.69
N LEU A 458 9.53 -4.22 19.70
CA LEU A 458 8.42 -3.32 20.00
C LEU A 458 7.34 -4.01 20.86
N ALA A 459 7.15 -5.33 20.71
CA ALA A 459 6.24 -6.11 21.53
C ALA A 459 6.67 -6.17 23.01
N ASP A 460 7.96 -6.05 23.28
CA ASP A 460 8.56 -5.99 24.62
C ASP A 460 8.74 -4.53 25.10
N ASP A 461 8.01 -3.61 24.47
CA ASP A 461 8.03 -2.17 24.77
C ASP A 461 9.42 -1.51 24.60
N ALA A 462 10.26 -2.00 23.69
CA ALA A 462 11.55 -1.37 23.37
C ALA A 462 11.35 0.01 22.69
N PRO A 463 12.36 0.92 22.75
CA PRO A 463 12.25 2.21 22.10
C PRO A 463 12.07 2.09 20.58
N ALA A 464 11.05 2.75 20.02
CA ALA A 464 10.76 2.68 18.57
C ALA A 464 11.87 3.27 17.70
N ARG A 465 12.67 4.21 18.22
CA ARG A 465 13.86 4.74 17.52
C ARG A 465 14.88 3.67 17.14
N ASP A 466 14.87 2.51 17.82
CA ASP A 466 15.80 1.42 17.55
C ASP A 466 15.48 0.70 16.23
N VAL A 467 14.26 0.84 15.71
CA VAL A 467 13.84 0.22 14.44
C VAL A 467 14.69 0.71 13.25
N LEU A 468 14.84 2.02 13.10
CA LEU A 468 15.57 2.60 11.97
C LEU A 468 17.02 3.01 12.32
N ARG A 469 17.42 2.95 13.61
CA ARG A 469 18.79 3.27 14.06
C ARG A 469 19.89 2.48 13.33
N PRO A 470 19.73 1.19 12.97
CA PRO A 470 20.75 0.45 12.24
C PRO A 470 21.12 1.07 10.88
N LEU A 471 20.19 1.81 10.24
CA LEU A 471 20.43 2.49 8.97
C LEU A 471 21.42 3.66 9.11
N SER A 472 21.43 4.32 10.28
CA SER A 472 22.35 5.43 10.56
C SER A 472 23.77 4.94 10.88
N ALA A 473 23.94 3.67 11.27
CA ALA A 473 25.25 3.10 11.65
C ALA A 473 25.99 2.45 10.48
N GLY A 474 25.29 2.03 9.42
CA GLY A 474 25.81 1.20 8.33
C GLY A 474 26.57 1.95 7.21
N ALA A 475 26.46 3.26 7.11
CA ALA A 475 27.02 4.03 5.98
C ALA A 475 28.48 4.52 6.18
N ARG A 476 29.28 3.83 7.01
CA ARG A 476 30.73 4.09 7.13
C ARG A 476 31.58 3.11 6.31
N ARG A 477 31.10 2.58 5.20
CA ARG A 477 31.93 1.78 4.29
C ARG A 477 31.58 2.07 2.84
N SER A 478 32.27 3.00 2.24
CA SER A 478 32.99 2.93 0.94
C SER A 478 33.38 4.32 0.48
#